data_613740c12725d1db4c06ef10d95624e5
#
_entry.id   613740c12725d1db4c06ef10d95624e5
#
_cell.length_a   1.000
_cell.length_b   1.000
_cell.length_c   1.000
_cell.angle_alpha   90.00
_cell.angle_beta   90.00
_cell.angle_gamma   90.00
#
_symmetry.space_group_name_H-M   'P 1'
#
loop_
_entity.id
_entity.type
_entity.pdbx_description
1 polymer ?
#
loop_
_entity_poly.entity_id
_entity_poly.type
_entity_poly.pdbx_seq_one_letter_code
_entity_poly.pdbx_strand_id
1 'polypeptide(L)'
;MTKPKILAFAGSTRTDSFNKKLVKIAATGAMEGGADVTVIDLRDFAMPLYDGDLEQQQDLPSNAKKLKDLMLSHQGLLISAPEYNSSISGVLKNTIDWVSRPSAGEESLACFKGKVAGIMSASPGGLGGLRGLVHVRAILENISVLVIPDQIAVGKAHEVFNADGTLKDKKQEDQVKRIGSSVAKLLLKISS
;
A
#
# COMPACT_ATOMS: atom_id res chain seq x y z
N MET A 1 -1.63 -17.22 19.41
CA MET A 1 -0.89 -16.53 18.34
C MET A 1 -1.33 -15.08 18.31
N THR A 2 -0.39 -14.14 18.20
CA THR A 2 -0.70 -12.72 18.03
C THR A 2 -1.21 -12.49 16.61
N LYS A 3 -2.25 -11.66 16.45
CA LYS A 3 -2.77 -11.31 15.12
C LYS A 3 -1.71 -10.54 14.33
N PRO A 4 -1.47 -10.86 13.04
CA PRO A 4 -0.57 -10.08 12.23
C PRO A 4 -1.14 -8.67 12.02
N LYS A 5 -0.27 -7.66 12.03
CA LYS A 5 -0.64 -6.27 11.78
C LYS A 5 -0.36 -5.91 10.33
N ILE A 6 -1.33 -5.32 9.67
CA ILE A 6 -1.26 -4.91 8.25
C ILE A 6 -1.50 -3.42 8.16
N LEU A 7 -0.57 -2.69 7.54
CA LEU A 7 -0.72 -1.29 7.20
C LEU A 7 -1.32 -1.16 5.80
N ALA A 8 -2.43 -0.44 5.67
CA ALA A 8 -3.16 -0.29 4.42
C ALA A 8 -3.23 1.19 4.02
N PHE A 9 -2.86 1.51 2.78
CA PHE A 9 -2.93 2.87 2.27
C PHE A 9 -3.03 2.92 0.74
N ALA A 10 -3.47 4.06 0.24
CA ALA A 10 -3.47 4.36 -1.18
C ALA A 10 -2.34 5.33 -1.53
N GLY A 11 -1.68 5.12 -2.66
CA GLY A 11 -0.68 6.03 -3.23
C GLY A 11 -1.33 7.31 -3.79
N SER A 12 -2.24 7.94 -3.06
CA SER A 12 -3.01 9.09 -3.51
C SER A 12 -3.32 10.05 -2.37
N THR A 13 -3.12 11.34 -2.61
CA THR A 13 -3.53 12.43 -1.70
C THR A 13 -4.89 13.04 -2.06
N ARG A 14 -5.57 12.61 -3.13
CA ARG A 14 -6.89 13.09 -3.49
C ARG A 14 -7.91 12.72 -2.41
N THR A 15 -8.84 13.65 -2.10
CA THR A 15 -9.92 13.40 -1.11
C THR A 15 -10.80 12.24 -1.55
N ASP A 16 -11.38 12.34 -2.74
CA ASP A 16 -12.24 11.31 -3.33
C ASP A 16 -11.42 10.45 -4.30
N SER A 17 -10.55 9.61 -3.74
CA SER A 17 -9.71 8.69 -4.51
C SER A 17 -10.35 7.31 -4.57
N PHE A 18 -10.55 6.77 -5.77
CA PHE A 18 -10.98 5.38 -5.96
C PHE A 18 -10.01 4.38 -5.32
N ASN A 19 -8.73 4.70 -5.30
CA ASN A 19 -7.73 3.85 -4.66
C ASN A 19 -7.88 3.85 -3.13
N LYS A 20 -8.32 4.96 -2.50
CA LYS A 20 -8.66 4.98 -1.08
C LYS A 20 -9.90 4.13 -0.77
N LYS A 21 -10.91 4.12 -1.65
CA LYS A 21 -12.07 3.23 -1.54
C LYS A 21 -11.64 1.78 -1.68
N LEU A 22 -10.83 1.46 -2.70
CA LEU A 22 -10.38 0.11 -3.01
C LEU A 22 -9.56 -0.52 -1.87
N VAL A 23 -8.60 0.21 -1.30
CA VAL A 23 -7.77 -0.33 -0.21
C VAL A 23 -8.58 -0.61 1.05
N LYS A 24 -9.67 0.13 1.33
CA LYS A 24 -10.57 -0.13 2.46
C LYS A 24 -11.32 -1.46 2.28
N ILE A 25 -11.73 -1.80 1.05
CA ILE A 25 -12.36 -3.10 0.76
C ILE A 25 -11.36 -4.23 1.02
N ALA A 26 -10.12 -4.08 0.57
CA ALA A 26 -9.07 -5.07 0.84
C ALA A 26 -8.75 -5.17 2.35
N ALA A 27 -8.74 -4.05 3.07
CA ALA A 27 -8.57 -4.02 4.53
C ALA A 27 -9.67 -4.81 5.25
N THR A 28 -10.93 -4.68 4.82
CA THR A 28 -12.03 -5.53 5.34
C THR A 28 -11.73 -7.02 5.14
N GLY A 29 -11.28 -7.40 3.93
CA GLY A 29 -10.89 -8.78 3.66
C GLY A 29 -9.73 -9.29 4.53
N ALA A 30 -8.76 -8.42 4.86
CA ALA A 30 -7.66 -8.77 5.76
C ALA A 30 -8.14 -8.97 7.21
N MET A 31 -9.06 -8.12 7.69
CA MET A 31 -9.70 -8.29 9.01
C MET A 31 -10.53 -9.59 9.06
N GLU A 32 -11.30 -9.89 8.04
CA GLU A 32 -12.02 -11.16 7.89
C GLU A 32 -11.06 -12.37 7.84
N GLY A 33 -9.82 -12.16 7.35
CA GLY A 33 -8.73 -13.13 7.33
C GLY A 33 -7.96 -13.29 8.64
N GLY A 34 -8.32 -12.52 9.68
CA GLY A 34 -7.74 -12.64 11.03
C GLY A 34 -6.61 -11.66 11.36
N ALA A 35 -6.38 -10.63 10.55
CA ALA A 35 -5.38 -9.60 10.82
C ALA A 35 -5.95 -8.38 11.56
N ASP A 36 -5.09 -7.66 12.28
CA ASP A 36 -5.36 -6.29 12.70
C ASP A 36 -4.89 -5.32 11.60
N VAL A 37 -5.77 -4.42 11.16
CA VAL A 37 -5.48 -3.53 10.03
C VAL A 37 -5.53 -2.08 10.44
N THR A 38 -4.44 -1.36 10.17
CA THR A 38 -4.36 0.11 10.28
C THR A 38 -4.49 0.72 8.89
N VAL A 39 -5.54 1.51 8.66
CA VAL A 39 -5.73 2.25 7.41
C VAL A 39 -5.28 3.68 7.61
N ILE A 40 -4.36 4.17 6.76
CA ILE A 40 -3.85 5.54 6.81
C ILE A 40 -4.10 6.30 5.52
N ASP A 41 -4.07 7.63 5.59
CA ASP A 41 -4.06 8.52 4.44
C ASP A 41 -2.68 9.17 4.29
N LEU A 42 -2.02 9.00 3.14
CA LEU A 42 -0.72 9.63 2.88
C LEU A 42 -0.75 11.16 2.90
N ARG A 43 -1.95 11.76 2.85
CA ARG A 43 -2.12 13.21 3.05
C ARG A 43 -1.66 13.67 4.43
N ASP A 44 -1.85 12.82 5.45
CA ASP A 44 -1.47 13.13 6.84
C ASP A 44 0.05 13.00 7.05
N PHE A 45 0.76 12.45 6.06
CA PHE A 45 2.21 12.22 6.05
C PHE A 45 2.90 13.01 4.93
N ALA A 46 2.49 14.26 4.70
CA ALA A 46 3.10 15.09 3.67
C ALA A 46 4.60 15.28 3.93
N MET A 47 5.41 15.05 2.89
CA MET A 47 6.87 15.16 2.92
C MET A 47 7.35 15.96 1.70
N PRO A 48 8.48 16.68 1.80
CA PRO A 48 9.10 17.28 0.62
C PRO A 48 9.46 16.18 -0.41
N LEU A 49 9.71 16.56 -1.64
CA LEU A 49 10.32 15.63 -2.58
C LEU A 49 11.65 15.16 -2.01
N TYR A 50 11.91 13.85 -2.16
CA TYR A 50 13.17 13.28 -1.68
C TYR A 50 14.34 13.95 -2.38
N ASP A 51 15.26 14.39 -1.55
CA ASP A 51 16.51 15.02 -1.94
C ASP A 51 17.59 14.54 -0.96
N GLY A 52 18.65 13.94 -1.50
CA GLY A 52 19.75 13.42 -0.69
C GLY A 52 20.53 14.51 0.06
N ASP A 53 20.62 15.71 -0.49
CA ASP A 53 21.28 16.85 0.19
C ASP A 53 20.42 17.33 1.37
N LEU A 54 19.10 17.33 1.20
CA LEU A 54 18.16 17.65 2.27
C LEU A 54 18.24 16.62 3.41
N GLU A 55 18.28 15.32 3.06
CA GLU A 55 18.47 14.24 4.04
C GLU A 55 19.76 14.42 4.83
N GLN A 56 20.88 14.71 4.15
CA GLN A 56 22.17 14.89 4.80
C GLN A 56 22.20 16.11 5.75
N GLN A 57 21.50 17.19 5.39
CA GLN A 57 21.51 18.45 6.16
C GLN A 57 20.52 18.45 7.32
N GLN A 58 19.35 17.82 7.17
CA GLN A 58 18.21 17.96 8.08
C GLN A 58 17.71 16.63 8.65
N ASP A 59 18.34 15.49 8.26
CA ASP A 59 17.84 14.16 8.61
C ASP A 59 16.44 13.90 7.99
N LEU A 60 15.80 12.80 8.39
CA LEU A 60 14.47 12.42 7.90
C LEU A 60 13.39 13.42 8.35
N PRO A 61 12.48 13.84 7.46
CA PRO A 61 11.32 14.64 7.84
C PRO A 61 10.49 13.96 8.94
N SER A 62 9.89 14.76 9.83
CA SER A 62 9.11 14.25 10.97
C SER A 62 7.98 13.28 10.54
N ASN A 63 7.33 13.56 9.41
CA ASN A 63 6.29 12.69 8.87
C ASN A 63 6.85 11.39 8.28
N ALA A 64 8.09 11.40 7.75
CA ALA A 64 8.77 10.17 7.35
C ALA A 64 9.05 9.29 8.57
N LYS A 65 9.56 9.87 9.67
CA LYS A 65 9.80 9.14 10.94
C LYS A 65 8.52 8.51 11.48
N LYS A 66 7.42 9.27 11.56
CA LYS A 66 6.10 8.74 12.00
C LYS A 66 5.60 7.58 11.13
N LEU A 67 5.76 7.70 9.80
CA LEU A 67 5.34 6.63 8.90
C LEU A 67 6.25 5.40 9.00
N LYS A 68 7.54 5.60 9.20
CA LYS A 68 8.50 4.51 9.48
C LYS A 68 8.10 3.75 10.75
N ASP A 69 7.75 4.42 11.85
CA ASP A 69 7.30 3.79 13.10
C ASP A 69 6.07 2.90 12.86
N LEU A 70 5.10 3.38 12.08
CA LEU A 70 3.96 2.56 11.67
C LEU A 70 4.41 1.36 10.83
N MET A 71 5.26 1.55 9.83
CA MET A 71 5.73 0.46 8.98
C MET A 71 6.52 -0.58 9.78
N LEU A 72 7.37 -0.18 10.70
CA LEU A 72 8.14 -1.08 11.56
C LEU A 72 7.24 -1.94 12.47
N SER A 73 6.13 -1.38 12.93
CA SER A 73 5.18 -2.10 13.81
C SER A 73 4.22 -3.04 13.07
N HIS A 74 4.24 -3.09 11.72
CA HIS A 74 3.36 -3.89 10.89
C HIS A 74 4.15 -4.91 10.06
N GLN A 75 3.64 -6.13 9.92
CA GLN A 75 4.27 -7.22 9.15
C GLN A 75 3.79 -7.26 7.70
N GLY A 76 2.62 -6.69 7.42
CA GLY A 76 2.01 -6.70 6.09
C GLY A 76 1.70 -5.32 5.55
N LEU A 77 1.58 -5.23 4.23
CA LEU A 77 1.19 -4.01 3.51
C LEU A 77 0.02 -4.30 2.56
N LEU A 78 -0.97 -3.42 2.53
CA LEU A 78 -1.97 -3.36 1.46
C LEU A 78 -1.83 -2.01 0.76
N ILE A 79 -1.46 -2.04 -0.52
CA ILE A 79 -1.17 -0.83 -1.28
C ILE A 79 -2.07 -0.74 -2.50
N SER A 80 -2.91 0.29 -2.54
CA SER A 80 -3.67 0.63 -3.74
C SER A 80 -2.97 1.77 -4.47
N ALA A 81 -2.34 1.44 -5.62
CA ALA A 81 -1.46 2.31 -6.36
C ALA A 81 -2.15 2.88 -7.61
N PRO A 82 -2.51 4.17 -7.65
CA PRO A 82 -3.00 4.78 -8.88
C PRO A 82 -1.92 4.81 -9.95
N GLU A 83 -2.35 4.64 -11.21
CA GLU A 83 -1.47 4.77 -12.37
C GLU A 83 -1.49 6.20 -12.91
N TYR A 84 -0.32 6.83 -12.98
CA TYR A 84 -0.10 8.10 -13.65
C TYR A 84 1.00 7.94 -14.72
N ASN A 85 0.66 8.26 -15.98
CA ASN A 85 1.59 8.14 -17.10
C ASN A 85 2.25 6.75 -17.19
N SER A 86 1.42 5.70 -17.09
CA SER A 86 1.84 4.28 -17.14
C SER A 86 2.75 3.82 -15.98
N SER A 87 2.88 4.59 -14.91
CA SER A 87 3.70 4.24 -13.75
C SER A 87 2.95 4.55 -12.45
N ILE A 88 3.65 4.43 -11.31
CA ILE A 88 3.11 4.78 -10.00
C ILE A 88 2.99 6.30 -9.84
N SER A 89 2.21 6.75 -8.86
CA SER A 89 2.11 8.17 -8.54
C SER A 89 3.39 8.72 -7.91
N GLY A 90 3.67 10.01 -8.12
CA GLY A 90 4.80 10.68 -7.50
C GLY A 90 4.76 10.63 -5.96
N VAL A 91 3.56 10.74 -5.36
CA VAL A 91 3.42 10.65 -3.89
C VAL A 91 3.78 9.25 -3.37
N LEU A 92 3.40 8.18 -4.06
CA LEU A 92 3.77 6.82 -3.65
C LEU A 92 5.29 6.61 -3.77
N LYS A 93 5.88 7.03 -4.91
CA LYS A 93 7.33 6.92 -5.09
C LYS A 93 8.10 7.71 -4.04
N ASN A 94 7.71 8.96 -3.79
CA ASN A 94 8.32 9.81 -2.77
C ASN A 94 8.20 9.22 -1.35
N THR A 95 7.05 8.64 -1.04
CA THR A 95 6.85 7.93 0.23
C THR A 95 7.83 6.78 0.39
N ILE A 96 7.96 5.92 -0.64
CA ILE A 96 8.89 4.79 -0.62
C ILE A 96 10.32 5.29 -0.48
N ASP A 97 10.71 6.35 -1.20
CA ASP A 97 12.06 6.89 -1.17
C ASP A 97 12.44 7.39 0.22
N TRP A 98 11.58 8.15 0.89
CA TRP A 98 11.83 8.63 2.24
C TRP A 98 11.85 7.49 3.29
N VAL A 99 10.85 6.58 3.28
CA VAL A 99 10.77 5.55 4.32
C VAL A 99 11.75 4.39 4.13
N SER A 100 12.38 4.30 2.95
CA SER A 100 13.47 3.35 2.71
C SER A 100 14.82 3.80 3.30
N ARG A 101 14.94 5.07 3.70
CA ARG A 101 16.18 5.59 4.31
C ARG A 101 16.35 5.05 5.73
N PRO A 102 17.53 4.56 6.10
CA PRO A 102 17.79 4.12 7.46
C PRO A 102 17.88 5.30 8.42
N SER A 103 17.33 5.18 9.62
CA SER A 103 17.64 6.06 10.74
C SER A 103 18.97 5.61 11.40
N ALA A 104 19.56 6.44 12.25
CA ALA A 104 20.79 6.08 12.95
C ALA A 104 20.62 4.78 13.74
N GLY A 105 21.47 3.80 13.48
CA GLY A 105 21.44 2.49 14.12
C GLY A 105 20.40 1.50 13.56
N GLU A 106 19.67 1.88 12.53
CA GLU A 106 18.66 1.03 11.87
C GLU A 106 19.27 0.23 10.69
N GLU A 107 18.80 -1.00 10.50
CA GLU A 107 19.17 -1.77 9.32
C GLU A 107 18.60 -1.12 8.04
N SER A 108 19.33 -1.29 6.94
CA SER A 108 18.84 -0.85 5.62
C SER A 108 17.52 -1.55 5.28
N LEU A 109 16.57 -0.80 4.75
CA LEU A 109 15.25 -1.29 4.33
C LEU A 109 14.41 -1.92 5.46
N ALA A 110 14.66 -1.60 6.73
CA ALA A 110 13.93 -2.16 7.87
C ALA A 110 12.39 -2.02 7.75
N CYS A 111 11.92 -0.95 7.11
CA CYS A 111 10.50 -0.72 6.84
C CYS A 111 9.88 -1.67 5.81
N PHE A 112 10.69 -2.41 5.05
CA PHE A 112 10.25 -3.24 3.93
C PHE A 112 10.67 -4.70 4.04
N LYS A 113 11.91 -4.96 4.43
CA LYS A 113 12.50 -6.30 4.49
C LYS A 113 11.64 -7.27 5.29
N GLY A 114 11.31 -8.40 4.66
CA GLY A 114 10.53 -9.48 5.28
C GLY A 114 9.01 -9.23 5.38
N LYS A 115 8.51 -8.12 4.87
CA LYS A 115 7.05 -7.87 4.84
C LYS A 115 6.37 -8.60 3.69
N VAL A 116 5.09 -8.90 3.88
CA VAL A 116 4.20 -9.43 2.84
C VAL A 116 3.30 -8.32 2.33
N ALA A 117 3.18 -8.17 1.02
CA ALA A 117 2.33 -7.13 0.43
C ALA A 117 1.28 -7.70 -0.53
N GLY A 118 0.08 -7.10 -0.50
CA GLY A 118 -0.95 -7.18 -1.53
C GLY A 118 -1.07 -5.85 -2.25
N ILE A 119 -1.13 -5.88 -3.58
CA ILE A 119 -1.20 -4.69 -4.42
C ILE A 119 -2.46 -4.66 -5.26
N MET A 120 -3.00 -3.48 -5.48
CA MET A 120 -4.20 -3.25 -6.28
C MET A 120 -4.19 -1.86 -6.88
N SER A 121 -5.07 -1.63 -7.85
CA SER A 121 -5.23 -0.31 -8.47
C SER A 121 -6.68 -0.09 -8.92
N ALA A 122 -7.11 1.16 -8.96
CA ALA A 122 -8.35 1.58 -9.58
C ALA A 122 -8.12 2.84 -10.43
N SER A 123 -8.70 2.86 -11.63
CA SER A 123 -8.58 3.98 -12.56
C SER A 123 -9.89 4.17 -13.36
N PRO A 124 -10.24 5.42 -13.75
CA PRO A 124 -11.32 5.66 -14.69
C PRO A 124 -11.12 4.99 -16.06
N GLY A 125 -9.86 4.74 -16.47
CA GLY A 125 -9.54 4.06 -17.72
C GLY A 125 -9.84 2.55 -17.67
N GLY A 126 -9.96 1.92 -18.85
CA GLY A 126 -10.32 0.51 -18.97
C GLY A 126 -9.29 -0.47 -18.38
N LEU A 127 -8.01 -0.11 -18.33
CA LEU A 127 -6.95 -0.96 -17.77
C LEU A 127 -6.89 -0.94 -16.23
N GLY A 128 -7.62 -0.04 -15.57
CA GLY A 128 -7.70 -0.01 -14.10
C GLY A 128 -6.39 0.31 -13.37
N GLY A 129 -5.34 0.72 -14.08
CA GLY A 129 -4.02 0.96 -13.50
C GLY A 129 -3.08 -0.25 -13.58
N LEU A 130 -3.37 -1.22 -14.45
CA LEU A 130 -2.60 -2.47 -14.58
C LEU A 130 -1.10 -2.25 -14.84
N ARG A 131 -0.74 -1.25 -15.67
CA ARG A 131 0.67 -0.95 -15.99
C ARG A 131 1.44 -0.44 -14.77
N GLY A 132 0.80 0.40 -13.96
CA GLY A 132 1.38 0.87 -12.69
C GLY A 132 1.63 -0.25 -11.70
N LEU A 133 0.79 -1.31 -11.68
CA LEU A 133 0.99 -2.47 -10.81
C LEU A 133 2.27 -3.25 -11.14
N VAL A 134 2.67 -3.30 -12.41
CA VAL A 134 3.96 -3.92 -12.80
C VAL A 134 5.12 -3.17 -12.15
N HIS A 135 5.10 -1.84 -12.17
CA HIS A 135 6.16 -1.03 -11.60
C HIS A 135 6.19 -1.10 -10.06
N VAL A 136 5.03 -1.01 -9.39
CA VAL A 136 5.00 -1.09 -7.94
C VAL A 136 5.47 -2.46 -7.43
N ARG A 137 5.11 -3.55 -8.11
CA ARG A 137 5.60 -4.90 -7.81
C ARG A 137 7.11 -4.94 -7.89
N ALA A 138 7.70 -4.52 -9.02
CA ALA A 138 9.14 -4.53 -9.23
C ALA A 138 9.89 -3.69 -8.17
N ILE A 139 9.36 -2.52 -7.79
CA ILE A 139 9.93 -1.68 -6.73
C ILE A 139 9.91 -2.41 -5.38
N LEU A 140 8.75 -2.96 -4.98
CA LEU A 140 8.60 -3.62 -3.69
C LEU A 140 9.47 -4.88 -3.57
N GLU A 141 9.54 -5.71 -4.62
CA GLU A 141 10.39 -6.90 -4.66
C GLU A 141 11.87 -6.53 -4.59
N ASN A 142 12.30 -5.47 -5.29
CA ASN A 142 13.68 -4.97 -5.22
C ASN A 142 14.08 -4.51 -3.81
N ILE A 143 13.14 -4.01 -3.02
CA ILE A 143 13.38 -3.59 -1.62
C ILE A 143 12.99 -4.67 -0.61
N SER A 144 13.00 -5.94 -1.02
CA SER A 144 12.86 -7.13 -0.17
C SER A 144 11.46 -7.33 0.46
N VAL A 145 10.40 -6.89 -0.22
CA VAL A 145 9.01 -7.21 0.14
C VAL A 145 8.54 -8.43 -0.62
N LEU A 146 7.92 -9.40 0.05
CA LEU A 146 7.24 -10.52 -0.58
C LEU A 146 5.87 -10.08 -1.09
N VAL A 147 5.75 -9.78 -2.37
CA VAL A 147 4.46 -9.41 -2.98
C VAL A 147 3.70 -10.67 -3.38
N ILE A 148 2.46 -10.87 -2.85
CA ILE A 148 1.66 -12.04 -3.24
C ILE A 148 1.38 -12.04 -4.75
N PRO A 149 1.22 -13.23 -5.37
CA PRO A 149 0.96 -13.34 -6.83
C PRO A 149 -0.32 -12.63 -7.24
N ASP A 150 -1.37 -12.73 -6.41
CA ASP A 150 -2.68 -12.13 -6.68
C ASP A 150 -2.59 -10.61 -6.64
N GLN A 151 -3.17 -9.97 -7.66
CA GLN A 151 -3.36 -8.53 -7.74
C GLN A 151 -4.63 -8.21 -8.52
N ILE A 152 -5.18 -7.02 -8.35
CA ILE A 152 -6.39 -6.60 -9.09
C ILE A 152 -6.27 -5.16 -9.59
N ALA A 153 -6.70 -4.95 -10.85
CA ALA A 153 -6.85 -3.66 -11.47
C ALA A 153 -8.33 -3.41 -11.80
N VAL A 154 -8.94 -2.41 -11.16
CA VAL A 154 -10.35 -2.06 -11.32
C VAL A 154 -10.48 -0.92 -12.31
N GLY A 155 -10.88 -1.25 -13.54
CA GLY A 155 -11.17 -0.27 -14.60
C GLY A 155 -12.52 0.40 -14.42
N LYS A 156 -12.74 1.51 -15.19
CA LYS A 156 -13.98 2.28 -15.19
C LYS A 156 -14.45 2.66 -13.77
N ALA A 157 -13.50 3.03 -12.90
CA ALA A 157 -13.74 3.20 -11.47
C ALA A 157 -14.90 4.17 -11.15
N HIS A 158 -15.14 5.18 -12.01
CA HIS A 158 -16.26 6.12 -11.87
C HIS A 158 -17.65 5.48 -12.09
N GLU A 159 -17.71 4.30 -12.73
CA GLU A 159 -18.96 3.57 -13.00
C GLU A 159 -19.21 2.45 -12.00
N VAL A 160 -18.14 1.84 -11.43
CA VAL A 160 -18.23 0.59 -10.68
C VAL A 160 -18.30 0.75 -9.17
N PHE A 161 -17.93 1.92 -8.62
CA PHE A 161 -18.08 2.21 -7.20
C PHE A 161 -19.45 2.77 -6.87
N ASN A 162 -20.03 2.33 -5.75
CA ASN A 162 -21.17 2.96 -5.11
C ASN A 162 -20.75 4.23 -4.35
N ALA A 163 -21.70 5.04 -3.96
CA ALA A 163 -21.47 6.27 -3.18
C ALA A 163 -20.80 5.99 -1.81
N ASP A 164 -21.12 4.85 -1.20
CA ASP A 164 -20.55 4.40 0.08
C ASP A 164 -19.12 3.82 -0.04
N GLY A 165 -18.61 3.71 -1.27
CA GLY A 165 -17.26 3.18 -1.54
C GLY A 165 -17.17 1.68 -1.74
N THR A 166 -18.28 0.95 -1.71
CA THR A 166 -18.35 -0.47 -2.10
C THR A 166 -18.35 -0.63 -3.63
N LEU A 167 -18.11 -1.83 -4.12
CA LEU A 167 -18.24 -2.14 -5.54
C LEU A 167 -19.66 -2.64 -5.87
N LYS A 168 -20.19 -2.22 -7.02
CA LYS A 168 -21.52 -2.68 -7.52
C LYS A 168 -21.54 -4.18 -7.81
N ASP A 169 -20.44 -4.70 -8.36
CA ASP A 169 -20.28 -6.14 -8.61
C ASP A 169 -19.70 -6.82 -7.38
N LYS A 170 -20.53 -7.61 -6.73
CA LYS A 170 -20.16 -8.37 -5.52
C LYS A 170 -19.00 -9.32 -5.76
N LYS A 171 -18.93 -9.96 -6.94
CA LYS A 171 -17.84 -10.86 -7.29
C LYS A 171 -16.50 -10.12 -7.37
N GLN A 172 -16.50 -8.92 -7.96
CA GLN A 172 -15.32 -8.08 -8.01
C GLN A 172 -14.90 -7.59 -6.60
N GLU A 173 -15.88 -7.22 -5.77
CA GLU A 173 -15.62 -6.85 -4.38
C GLU A 173 -14.98 -7.99 -3.58
N ASP A 174 -15.49 -9.21 -3.75
CA ASP A 174 -14.94 -10.41 -3.10
C ASP A 174 -13.52 -10.73 -3.60
N GLN A 175 -13.21 -10.43 -4.88
CA GLN A 175 -11.84 -10.53 -5.40
C GLN A 175 -10.90 -9.54 -4.72
N VAL A 176 -11.33 -8.29 -4.49
CA VAL A 176 -10.54 -7.29 -3.75
C VAL A 176 -10.33 -7.72 -2.30
N LYS A 177 -11.38 -8.16 -1.61
CA LYS A 177 -11.27 -8.70 -0.25
C LYS A 177 -10.31 -9.89 -0.17
N ARG A 178 -10.28 -10.74 -1.20
CA ARG A 178 -9.37 -11.88 -1.27
C ARG A 178 -7.91 -11.46 -1.20
N ILE A 179 -7.52 -10.33 -1.83
CA ILE A 179 -6.14 -9.81 -1.71
C ILE A 179 -5.78 -9.61 -0.24
N GLY A 180 -6.63 -8.91 0.52
CA GLY A 180 -6.41 -8.68 1.94
C GLY A 180 -6.34 -9.97 2.75
N SER A 181 -7.32 -10.88 2.55
CA SER A 181 -7.35 -12.15 3.29
C SER A 181 -6.16 -13.06 2.95
N SER A 182 -5.65 -13.02 1.72
CA SER A 182 -4.46 -13.79 1.31
C SER A 182 -3.21 -13.30 2.02
N VAL A 183 -3.01 -11.98 2.14
CA VAL A 183 -1.90 -11.41 2.92
C VAL A 183 -2.01 -11.83 4.39
N ALA A 184 -3.18 -11.69 5.01
CA ALA A 184 -3.40 -12.06 6.40
C ALA A 184 -3.10 -13.55 6.66
N LYS A 185 -3.63 -14.44 5.82
CA LYS A 185 -3.42 -15.89 5.94
C LYS A 185 -1.97 -16.29 5.72
N LEU A 186 -1.26 -15.64 4.79
CA LEU A 186 0.16 -15.92 4.57
C LEU A 186 0.98 -15.50 5.79
N LEU A 187 0.73 -14.31 6.35
CA LEU A 187 1.39 -13.82 7.56
C LEU A 187 1.16 -14.77 8.76
N LEU A 188 -0.07 -15.27 8.95
CA LEU A 188 -0.36 -16.25 10.00
C LEU A 188 0.46 -17.53 9.84
N LYS A 189 0.64 -18.02 8.59
CA LYS A 189 1.41 -19.23 8.30
C LYS A 189 2.92 -19.09 8.52
N ILE A 190 3.50 -17.93 8.22
CA ILE A 190 4.94 -17.71 8.38
C ILE A 190 5.32 -17.28 9.80
N SER A 191 4.35 -16.92 10.63
CA SER A 191 4.55 -16.57 12.06
C SER A 191 4.28 -17.75 13.00
N SER A 192 3.82 -18.89 12.45
CA SER A 192 3.61 -20.15 13.18
C SER A 192 4.86 -21.02 13.12
#